data_5c3cfc7ebf627154b0195be539e50adc
#
_entry.id   5c3cfc7ebf627154b0195be539e50adc
#
_cell.length_a   1.000
_cell.length_b   1.000
_cell.length_c   1.000
_cell.angle_alpha   90.00
_cell.angle_beta   90.00
_cell.angle_gamma   90.00
#
_symmetry.space_group_name_H-M   'P 1'
#
loop_
_entity.id
_entity.type
_entity.pdbx_description
1 polymer ?
#
loop_
_entity_poly.entity_id
_entity_poly.type
_entity_poly.pdbx_seq_one_letter_code
_entity_poly.pdbx_strand_id
1 'polypeptide(L)'
;PYRRQRQMCIRDRYNREGTYDSLFERAKTANFDCACGYTPNVEISSELEDCDIYDGISIAIDMGCMESARKLVKLWKEDVACWDKRNYERLIYFNKDIKREEENEEPLKALAEIARTKGKNSDIISTSRSLLHYYIQFDKKEQAYDCFQQLIREGDLTEIYHIRLFEYILEDCMELICEYKEKAEELWKWARPFIIERAGNMFGNLYKKSILAAETVNDDFSGELNYQYQEWKKRVGI
;
A
#
# COMPACT_ATOMS: atom_id res chain seq x y z
N PRO A 1 14.09 -14.01 4.22
CA PRO A 1 14.32 -15.34 4.80
C PRO A 1 13.04 -16.16 4.91
N TYR A 2 11.97 -15.59 5.45
CA TYR A 2 10.67 -16.28 5.62
C TYR A 2 10.01 -16.79 4.31
N ARG A 3 10.14 -16.08 3.19
CA ARG A 3 9.60 -16.52 1.89
C ARG A 3 10.27 -17.80 1.38
N ARG A 4 11.60 -17.92 1.52
CA ARG A 4 12.34 -19.14 1.09
C ARG A 4 11.99 -20.35 1.97
N GLN A 5 11.85 -20.17 3.27
CA GLN A 5 11.45 -21.24 4.18
C GLN A 5 10.04 -21.76 3.87
N ARG A 6 9.06 -20.86 3.57
CA ARG A 6 7.71 -21.29 3.16
C ARG A 6 7.72 -22.07 1.84
N GLN A 7 8.48 -21.67 0.85
CA GLN A 7 8.59 -22.40 -0.42
C GLN A 7 9.20 -23.81 -0.24
N MET A 8 10.16 -23.96 0.66
CA MET A 8 10.74 -25.27 0.99
C MET A 8 9.73 -26.17 1.70
N CYS A 9 9.02 -25.68 2.69
CA CYS A 9 7.94 -26.44 3.38
C CYS A 9 6.84 -26.92 2.42
N ILE A 10 6.52 -26.14 1.39
CA ILE A 10 5.51 -26.53 0.37
C ILE A 10 6.03 -27.66 -0.51
N ARG A 11 7.28 -27.60 -0.95
CA ARG A 11 7.90 -28.68 -1.73
C ARG A 11 7.98 -29.98 -0.95
N ASP A 12 8.29 -29.90 0.33
CA ASP A 12 8.33 -31.06 1.24
C ASP A 12 6.95 -31.73 1.38
N ARG A 13 5.87 -30.92 1.38
CA ARG A 13 4.49 -31.41 1.41
C ARG A 13 4.07 -32.22 0.16
N TYR A 14 4.67 -31.94 -0.99
CA TYR A 14 4.39 -32.68 -2.23
C TYR A 14 5.25 -33.94 -2.40
N ASN A 15 6.23 -34.17 -1.51
CA ASN A 15 7.10 -35.36 -1.55
C ASN A 15 6.62 -36.50 -0.63
N ARG A 16 5.31 -36.71 -0.54
CA ARG A 16 4.68 -37.69 0.38
C ARG A 16 5.19 -39.11 0.20
N GLU A 17 5.68 -39.47 -0.99
CA GLU A 17 6.14 -40.82 -1.33
C GLU A 17 7.67 -40.95 -1.28
N GLY A 18 8.39 -39.90 -0.83
CA GLY A 18 9.84 -39.93 -0.80
C GLY A 18 10.53 -39.92 -2.18
N THR A 19 9.77 -39.68 -3.25
CA THR A 19 10.25 -39.73 -4.65
C THR A 19 11.44 -38.79 -4.88
N TYR A 20 11.53 -37.68 -4.15
CA TYR A 20 12.55 -36.65 -4.31
C TYR A 20 13.55 -36.57 -3.14
N ASP A 21 13.53 -37.53 -2.21
CA ASP A 21 14.41 -37.52 -1.02
C ASP A 21 15.88 -37.35 -1.38
N SER A 22 16.35 -38.07 -2.39
CA SER A 22 17.75 -37.97 -2.86
C SER A 22 18.12 -36.58 -3.40
N LEU A 23 17.16 -35.85 -3.98
CA LEU A 23 17.35 -34.49 -4.44
C LEU A 23 17.37 -33.50 -3.27
N PHE A 24 16.54 -33.71 -2.28
CA PHE A 24 16.51 -32.90 -1.07
C PHE A 24 17.76 -33.09 -0.21
N GLU A 25 18.26 -34.33 -0.07
CA GLU A 25 19.54 -34.59 0.62
C GLU A 25 20.72 -33.92 -0.09
N ARG A 26 20.75 -33.92 -1.41
CA ARG A 26 21.76 -33.20 -2.19
C ARG A 26 21.64 -31.67 -2.02
N ALA A 27 20.41 -31.14 -2.00
CA ALA A 27 20.16 -29.72 -1.76
C ALA A 27 20.58 -29.31 -0.34
N LYS A 28 20.32 -30.15 0.66
CA LYS A 28 20.70 -29.94 2.05
C LYS A 28 22.21 -29.81 2.25
N THR A 29 22.98 -30.56 1.48
CA THR A 29 24.45 -30.51 1.52
C THR A 29 25.04 -29.34 0.72
N ALA A 30 24.22 -28.63 -0.09
CA ALA A 30 24.69 -27.58 -0.96
C ALA A 30 25.04 -26.27 -0.22
N ASN A 31 24.27 -25.92 0.82
CA ASN A 31 24.55 -24.76 1.66
C ASN A 31 23.82 -24.85 3.01
N PHE A 32 24.24 -23.98 3.95
CA PHE A 32 23.70 -23.94 5.31
C PHE A 32 22.20 -23.62 5.35
N ASP A 33 21.72 -22.69 4.52
CA ASP A 33 20.29 -22.31 4.50
C ASP A 33 19.40 -23.46 4.07
N CYS A 34 19.85 -24.28 3.10
CA CYS A 34 19.16 -25.49 2.69
C CYS A 34 19.18 -26.56 3.79
N ALA A 35 20.31 -26.69 4.52
CA ALA A 35 20.45 -27.63 5.62
C ALA A 35 19.49 -27.34 6.79
N CYS A 36 19.23 -26.07 7.07
CA CYS A 36 18.32 -25.65 8.15
C CYS A 36 16.84 -25.73 7.76
N GLY A 37 16.52 -25.74 6.46
CA GLY A 37 15.15 -25.67 5.96
C GLY A 37 14.51 -27.01 5.61
N TYR A 38 15.26 -28.12 5.60
CA TYR A 38 14.77 -29.43 5.25
C TYR A 38 14.91 -30.44 6.38
N THR A 39 13.78 -30.98 6.83
CA THR A 39 13.75 -32.10 7.80
C THR A 39 12.98 -33.24 7.15
N PRO A 40 13.67 -34.30 6.66
CA PRO A 40 13.00 -35.49 6.18
C PRO A 40 12.33 -36.16 7.35
N ASN A 41 11.16 -36.73 7.16
CA ASN A 41 10.40 -37.51 8.17
C ASN A 41 9.78 -36.67 9.32
N VAL A 42 9.43 -35.42 9.10
CA VAL A 42 8.40 -34.84 9.97
C VAL A 42 7.12 -35.64 9.71
N GLU A 43 6.69 -36.43 10.68
CA GLU A 43 5.34 -36.96 10.68
C GLU A 43 4.43 -35.75 10.45
N ILE A 44 3.69 -35.80 9.34
CA ILE A 44 2.71 -34.78 9.00
C ILE A 44 1.65 -34.93 10.08
N SER A 45 1.86 -34.19 11.19
CA SER A 45 0.86 -34.09 12.24
C SER A 45 -0.43 -33.56 11.64
N SER A 46 -1.55 -33.84 12.26
CA SER A 46 -2.90 -33.40 11.93
C SER A 46 -3.03 -31.85 11.73
N GLU A 47 -2.00 -31.08 12.03
CA GLU A 47 -1.87 -29.65 11.75
C GLU A 47 -1.94 -29.28 10.24
N LEU A 48 -1.83 -30.25 9.34
CA LEU A 48 -2.01 -30.05 7.90
C LEU A 48 -3.48 -30.05 7.45
N GLU A 49 -4.38 -30.52 8.28
CA GLU A 49 -5.82 -30.43 8.01
C GLU A 49 -6.35 -28.99 8.21
N ASP A 50 -5.62 -28.17 8.98
CA ASP A 50 -5.93 -26.76 9.27
C ASP A 50 -5.18 -25.75 8.39
N CYS A 51 -4.85 -26.09 7.14
CA CYS A 51 -4.32 -25.08 6.22
C CYS A 51 -5.45 -24.09 5.93
N ASP A 52 -5.46 -22.98 6.66
CA ASP A 52 -6.42 -21.91 6.50
C ASP A 52 -6.44 -21.47 5.02
N ILE A 53 -7.60 -21.18 4.48
CA ILE A 53 -7.79 -20.63 3.13
C ILE A 53 -6.87 -19.44 2.89
N TYR A 54 -6.56 -18.71 3.94
CA TYR A 54 -5.61 -17.59 3.96
C TYR A 54 -4.18 -18.01 3.57
N ASP A 55 -3.69 -19.11 4.11
CA ASP A 55 -2.38 -19.67 3.72
C ASP A 55 -2.41 -20.16 2.27
N GLY A 56 -3.52 -20.76 1.85
CA GLY A 56 -3.74 -21.18 0.46
C GLY A 56 -3.66 -20.00 -0.53
N ILE A 57 -4.25 -18.86 -0.19
CA ILE A 57 -4.17 -17.63 -1.00
C ILE A 57 -2.70 -17.18 -1.13
N SER A 58 -2.00 -17.06 0.00
CA SER A 58 -0.60 -16.61 0.03
C SER A 58 0.30 -17.54 -0.78
N ILE A 59 0.10 -18.85 -0.66
CA ILE A 59 0.84 -19.86 -1.42
C ILE A 59 0.57 -19.73 -2.92
N ALA A 60 -0.69 -19.58 -3.33
CA ALA A 60 -1.05 -19.43 -4.74
C ALA A 60 -0.44 -18.17 -5.37
N ILE A 61 -0.40 -17.05 -4.62
CA ILE A 61 0.25 -15.81 -5.03
C ILE A 61 1.76 -16.03 -5.20
N ASP A 62 2.42 -16.60 -4.20
CA ASP A 62 3.88 -16.85 -4.22
C ASP A 62 4.30 -17.80 -5.36
N MET A 63 3.43 -18.74 -5.73
CA MET A 63 3.65 -19.64 -6.87
C MET A 63 3.30 -19.02 -8.22
N GLY A 64 2.75 -17.82 -8.27
CA GLY A 64 2.27 -17.17 -9.50
C GLY A 64 0.98 -17.78 -10.07
N CYS A 65 0.27 -18.61 -9.29
CA CYS A 65 -0.99 -19.26 -9.71
C CYS A 65 -2.18 -18.31 -9.53
N MET A 66 -2.19 -17.19 -10.27
CA MET A 66 -3.13 -16.07 -10.08
C MET A 66 -4.60 -16.46 -10.17
N GLU A 67 -4.98 -17.38 -11.08
CA GLU A 67 -6.37 -17.86 -11.19
C GLU A 67 -6.82 -18.64 -9.94
N SER A 68 -5.94 -19.44 -9.39
CA SER A 68 -6.20 -20.15 -8.12
C SER A 68 -6.29 -19.17 -6.96
N ALA A 69 -5.38 -18.20 -6.89
CA ALA A 69 -5.42 -17.14 -5.87
C ALA A 69 -6.74 -16.37 -5.91
N ARG A 70 -7.21 -15.96 -7.09
CA ARG A 70 -8.50 -15.26 -7.27
C ARG A 70 -9.68 -16.08 -6.80
N LYS A 71 -9.71 -17.37 -7.12
CA LYS A 71 -10.77 -18.28 -6.65
C LYS A 71 -10.76 -18.42 -5.13
N LEU A 72 -9.58 -18.56 -4.53
CA LEU A 72 -9.43 -18.68 -3.08
C LEU A 72 -9.82 -17.37 -2.37
N VAL A 73 -9.43 -16.20 -2.90
CA VAL A 73 -9.88 -14.91 -2.35
C VAL A 73 -11.39 -14.78 -2.38
N LYS A 74 -12.04 -15.23 -3.46
CA LYS A 74 -13.50 -15.23 -3.55
C LYS A 74 -14.14 -16.11 -2.48
N LEU A 75 -13.65 -17.35 -2.32
CA LEU A 75 -14.13 -18.27 -1.28
C LEU A 75 -13.90 -17.71 0.12
N TRP A 76 -12.71 -17.12 0.36
CA TRP A 76 -12.42 -16.49 1.63
C TRP A 76 -13.40 -15.33 1.94
N LYS A 77 -13.73 -14.50 0.94
CA LYS A 77 -14.74 -13.42 1.10
C LYS A 77 -16.11 -13.95 1.51
N GLU A 78 -16.50 -15.11 0.99
CA GLU A 78 -17.78 -15.75 1.29
C GLU A 78 -17.81 -16.37 2.71
N ASP A 79 -16.64 -16.78 3.23
CA ASP A 79 -16.49 -17.43 4.54
C ASP A 79 -16.24 -16.43 5.69
N VAL A 80 -15.94 -15.17 5.40
CA VAL A 80 -15.71 -14.13 6.42
C VAL A 80 -17.00 -13.86 7.21
N ALA A 81 -17.07 -14.36 8.45
CA ALA A 81 -18.24 -14.20 9.32
C ALA A 81 -18.48 -12.74 9.76
N CYS A 82 -17.42 -11.95 9.88
CA CYS A 82 -17.49 -10.54 10.29
C CYS A 82 -16.45 -9.71 9.55
N TRP A 83 -16.90 -8.65 8.89
CA TRP A 83 -16.05 -7.70 8.21
C TRP A 83 -15.60 -6.60 9.19
N ASP A 84 -14.45 -6.82 9.81
CA ASP A 84 -13.76 -5.87 10.68
C ASP A 84 -12.58 -5.18 9.97
N LYS A 85 -11.90 -4.26 10.69
CA LYS A 85 -10.72 -3.54 10.19
C LYS A 85 -9.67 -4.51 9.60
N ARG A 86 -9.37 -5.59 10.30
CA ARG A 86 -8.34 -6.55 9.90
C ARG A 86 -8.70 -7.29 8.61
N ASN A 87 -9.96 -7.67 8.45
CA ASN A 87 -10.41 -8.38 7.25
C ASN A 87 -10.49 -7.46 6.03
N TYR A 88 -10.88 -6.19 6.19
CA TYR A 88 -10.78 -5.21 5.10
C TYR A 88 -9.33 -4.92 4.69
N GLU A 89 -8.41 -4.73 5.65
CA GLU A 89 -6.97 -4.56 5.36
C GLU A 89 -6.42 -5.76 4.59
N ARG A 90 -6.76 -6.98 4.99
CA ARG A 90 -6.38 -8.21 4.27
C ARG A 90 -6.91 -8.25 2.84
N LEU A 91 -8.18 -7.89 2.64
CA LEU A 91 -8.78 -7.87 1.31
C LEU A 91 -8.04 -6.90 0.39
N ILE A 92 -7.69 -5.71 0.88
CA ILE A 92 -6.93 -4.72 0.13
C ILE A 92 -5.58 -5.30 -0.32
N TYR A 93 -4.86 -5.98 0.58
CA TYR A 93 -3.61 -6.65 0.24
C TYR A 93 -3.80 -7.76 -0.79
N PHE A 94 -4.79 -8.62 -0.61
CA PHE A 94 -5.07 -9.68 -1.57
C PHE A 94 -5.42 -9.12 -2.95
N ASN A 95 -6.30 -8.12 -3.02
CA ASN A 95 -6.66 -7.50 -4.29
C ASN A 95 -5.44 -6.91 -4.99
N LYS A 96 -4.51 -6.29 -4.26
CA LYS A 96 -3.24 -5.79 -4.81
C LYS A 96 -2.39 -6.93 -5.36
N ASP A 97 -2.19 -8.00 -4.59
CA ASP A 97 -1.33 -9.11 -4.96
C ASP A 97 -1.88 -9.91 -6.15
N ILE A 98 -3.22 -10.04 -6.25
CA ILE A 98 -3.89 -10.70 -7.39
C ILE A 98 -4.17 -9.75 -8.56
N LYS A 99 -3.69 -8.50 -8.51
CA LYS A 99 -3.87 -7.44 -9.52
C LYS A 99 -5.35 -7.13 -9.80
N ARG A 100 -6.07 -6.87 -8.72
CA ARG A 100 -7.48 -6.45 -8.69
C ARG A 100 -7.66 -5.22 -7.80
N GLU A 101 -6.71 -4.28 -7.88
CA GLU A 101 -6.72 -3.07 -7.05
C GLU A 101 -7.95 -2.20 -7.30
N GLU A 102 -8.55 -2.31 -8.47
CA GLU A 102 -9.81 -1.65 -8.82
C GLU A 102 -10.99 -2.05 -7.92
N GLU A 103 -10.91 -3.22 -7.25
CA GLU A 103 -11.92 -3.69 -6.30
C GLU A 103 -11.73 -3.13 -4.88
N ASN A 104 -10.72 -2.26 -4.65
CA ASN A 104 -10.40 -1.76 -3.31
C ASN A 104 -11.25 -0.58 -2.85
N GLU A 105 -12.15 -0.05 -3.67
CA GLU A 105 -12.97 1.11 -3.29
C GLU A 105 -13.82 0.83 -2.04
N GLU A 106 -14.60 -0.23 -2.07
CA GLU A 106 -15.50 -0.56 -0.96
C GLU A 106 -14.76 -0.92 0.34
N PRO A 107 -13.70 -1.75 0.32
CA PRO A 107 -12.86 -1.98 1.49
C PRO A 107 -12.25 -0.70 2.07
N LEU A 108 -11.77 0.22 1.23
CA LEU A 108 -11.19 1.49 1.69
C LEU A 108 -12.24 2.42 2.30
N LYS A 109 -13.45 2.51 1.71
CA LYS A 109 -14.59 3.23 2.30
C LYS A 109 -14.96 2.68 3.67
N ALA A 110 -15.04 1.36 3.78
CA ALA A 110 -15.37 0.71 5.04
C ALA A 110 -14.32 0.98 6.13
N LEU A 111 -13.02 0.95 5.78
CA LEU A 111 -11.95 1.30 6.72
C LEU A 111 -12.04 2.77 7.18
N ALA A 112 -12.31 3.69 6.25
CA ALA A 112 -12.46 5.09 6.58
C ALA A 112 -13.66 5.31 7.53
N GLU A 113 -14.77 4.60 7.32
CA GLU A 113 -15.94 4.69 8.20
C GLU A 113 -15.67 4.08 9.59
N ILE A 114 -15.01 2.93 9.66
CA ILE A 114 -14.57 2.33 10.93
C ILE A 114 -13.66 3.30 11.71
N ALA A 115 -12.73 3.96 11.02
CA ALA A 115 -11.83 4.92 11.63
C ALA A 115 -12.59 6.14 12.19
N ARG A 116 -13.57 6.68 11.46
CA ARG A 116 -14.41 7.79 11.92
C ARG A 116 -15.21 7.45 13.17
N THR A 117 -15.73 6.22 13.25
CA THR A 117 -16.60 5.81 14.36
C THR A 117 -15.84 5.38 15.60
N LYS A 118 -14.65 4.81 15.47
CA LYS A 118 -13.90 4.15 16.55
C LYS A 118 -12.41 4.47 16.58
N GLY A 119 -11.93 5.16 15.57
CA GLY A 119 -10.49 5.40 15.40
C GLY A 119 -9.99 6.61 16.17
N LYS A 120 -8.65 6.69 16.23
CA LYS A 120 -7.94 7.91 16.62
C LYS A 120 -7.81 8.83 15.42
N ASN A 121 -7.47 10.10 15.65
CA ASN A 121 -7.24 11.07 14.59
C ASN A 121 -6.25 10.55 13.51
N SER A 122 -5.15 9.92 13.92
CA SER A 122 -4.19 9.31 13.00
C SER A 122 -4.79 8.21 12.12
N ASP A 123 -5.73 7.41 12.64
CA ASP A 123 -6.43 6.38 11.85
C ASP A 123 -7.39 7.03 10.84
N ILE A 124 -8.14 8.08 11.25
CA ILE A 124 -9.03 8.84 10.36
C ILE A 124 -8.25 9.42 9.19
N ILE A 125 -7.14 10.10 9.48
CA ILE A 125 -6.29 10.71 8.45
C ILE A 125 -5.68 9.65 7.53
N SER A 126 -5.12 8.58 8.09
CA SER A 126 -4.44 7.54 7.32
C SER A 126 -5.39 6.79 6.38
N THR A 127 -6.58 6.43 6.87
CA THR A 127 -7.57 5.70 6.04
C THR A 127 -8.21 6.62 5.00
N SER A 128 -8.53 7.87 5.35
CA SER A 128 -9.05 8.85 4.40
C SER A 128 -8.02 9.17 3.30
N ARG A 129 -6.73 9.30 3.67
CA ARG A 129 -5.66 9.48 2.68
C ARG A 129 -5.53 8.26 1.77
N SER A 130 -5.64 7.03 2.28
CA SER A 130 -5.59 5.83 1.46
C SER A 130 -6.72 5.78 0.44
N LEU A 131 -7.91 6.20 0.82
CA LEU A 131 -9.08 6.32 -0.07
C LEU A 131 -8.88 7.44 -1.11
N LEU A 132 -8.38 8.60 -0.69
CA LEU A 132 -8.01 9.71 -1.58
C LEU A 132 -7.01 9.25 -2.65
N HIS A 133 -5.92 8.59 -2.23
CA HIS A 133 -4.90 8.08 -3.14
C HIS A 133 -5.46 7.06 -4.15
N TYR A 134 -6.36 6.19 -3.69
CA TYR A 134 -7.09 5.28 -4.57
C TYR A 134 -7.90 6.04 -5.63
N TYR A 135 -8.65 7.08 -5.26
CA TYR A 135 -9.42 7.86 -6.21
C TYR A 135 -8.56 8.59 -7.24
N ILE A 136 -7.42 9.11 -6.82
CA ILE A 136 -6.43 9.72 -7.73
C ILE A 136 -5.89 8.66 -8.70
N GLN A 137 -5.44 7.52 -8.19
CA GLN A 137 -4.89 6.41 -8.99
C GLN A 137 -5.85 5.91 -10.07
N PHE A 138 -7.16 5.94 -9.80
CA PHE A 138 -8.19 5.46 -10.71
C PHE A 138 -8.94 6.59 -11.45
N ASP A 139 -8.36 7.79 -11.54
CA ASP A 139 -8.89 8.99 -12.25
C ASP A 139 -10.33 9.36 -11.85
N LYS A 140 -10.67 9.16 -10.57
CA LYS A 140 -11.98 9.50 -9.97
C LYS A 140 -11.92 10.88 -9.33
N LYS A 141 -11.80 11.93 -10.13
CA LYS A 141 -11.43 13.30 -9.72
C LYS A 141 -12.41 13.92 -8.74
N GLU A 142 -13.72 13.79 -8.99
CA GLU A 142 -14.77 14.32 -8.12
C GLU A 142 -14.72 13.64 -6.74
N GLN A 143 -14.62 12.31 -6.72
CA GLN A 143 -14.52 11.55 -5.48
C GLN A 143 -13.23 11.84 -4.72
N ALA A 144 -12.11 12.03 -5.45
CA ALA A 144 -10.84 12.43 -4.87
C ALA A 144 -10.94 13.80 -4.20
N TYR A 145 -11.54 14.77 -4.89
CA TYR A 145 -11.74 16.11 -4.35
C TYR A 145 -12.64 16.09 -3.10
N ASP A 146 -13.77 15.41 -3.15
CA ASP A 146 -14.69 15.29 -2.02
C ASP A 146 -14.03 14.60 -0.82
N CYS A 147 -13.27 13.54 -1.08
CA CYS A 147 -12.49 12.82 -0.06
C CYS A 147 -11.42 13.72 0.56
N PHE A 148 -10.71 14.52 -0.25
CA PHE A 148 -9.74 15.48 0.23
C PHE A 148 -10.40 16.56 1.10
N GLN A 149 -11.52 17.14 0.67
CA GLN A 149 -12.27 18.13 1.45
C GLN A 149 -12.75 17.55 2.79
N GLN A 150 -13.18 16.29 2.78
CA GLN A 150 -13.58 15.60 4.00
C GLN A 150 -12.39 15.37 4.94
N LEU A 151 -11.24 14.93 4.38
CA LEU A 151 -10.01 14.70 5.15
C LEU A 151 -9.55 15.96 5.88
N ILE A 152 -9.50 17.12 5.20
CA ILE A 152 -9.04 18.37 5.82
C ILE A 152 -10.05 18.96 6.82
N ARG A 153 -11.33 18.61 6.71
CA ARG A 153 -12.38 19.04 7.65
C ARG A 153 -12.44 18.17 8.90
N GLU A 154 -12.26 16.85 8.77
CA GLU A 154 -12.46 15.89 9.85
C GLU A 154 -11.16 15.53 10.58
N GLY A 155 -10.02 15.61 9.89
CA GLY A 155 -8.73 15.30 10.46
C GLY A 155 -8.09 16.51 11.13
N ASP A 156 -7.60 16.34 12.35
CA ASP A 156 -6.73 17.33 12.97
C ASP A 156 -5.31 17.17 12.40
N LEU A 157 -5.02 17.96 11.36
CA LEU A 157 -3.73 17.94 10.65
C LEU A 157 -2.58 18.48 11.51
N THR A 158 -2.85 19.19 12.61
CA THR A 158 -1.78 19.72 13.49
C THR A 158 -1.00 18.62 14.17
N GLU A 159 -1.67 17.50 14.52
CA GLU A 159 -1.00 16.33 15.11
C GLU A 159 0.01 15.66 14.17
N ILE A 160 -0.22 15.75 12.87
CA ILE A 160 0.62 15.07 11.86
C ILE A 160 1.54 16.03 11.11
N TYR A 161 1.48 17.32 11.40
CA TYR A 161 2.16 18.37 10.66
C TYR A 161 3.68 18.14 10.50
N HIS A 162 4.35 17.56 11.52
CA HIS A 162 5.78 17.32 11.52
C HIS A 162 6.17 15.89 11.12
N ILE A 163 5.22 15.06 10.69
CA ILE A 163 5.51 13.69 10.27
C ILE A 163 5.26 13.51 8.77
N ARG A 164 5.85 12.47 8.22
CA ARG A 164 5.80 12.16 6.79
C ARG A 164 4.40 12.00 6.21
N LEU A 165 3.43 11.64 7.04
CA LEU A 165 2.04 11.49 6.60
C LEU A 165 1.47 12.81 6.04
N PHE A 166 1.82 13.95 6.63
CA PHE A 166 1.39 15.24 6.11
C PHE A 166 1.97 15.55 4.72
N GLU A 167 3.24 15.19 4.48
CA GLU A 167 3.85 15.35 3.15
C GLU A 167 3.17 14.51 2.09
N TYR A 168 2.76 13.28 2.44
CA TYR A 168 2.00 12.44 1.52
C TYR A 168 0.62 13.02 1.19
N ILE A 169 -0.03 13.72 2.12
CA ILE A 169 -1.29 14.43 1.84
C ILE A 169 -1.04 15.61 0.90
N LEU A 170 0.07 16.34 1.10
CA LEU A 170 0.48 17.40 0.16
C LEU A 170 0.80 16.85 -1.22
N GLU A 171 1.50 15.71 -1.32
CA GLU A 171 1.78 15.04 -2.59
C GLU A 171 0.50 14.65 -3.34
N ASP A 172 -0.47 14.05 -2.63
CA ASP A 172 -1.77 13.69 -3.19
C ASP A 172 -2.57 14.94 -3.61
N CYS A 173 -2.50 16.03 -2.84
CA CYS A 173 -3.11 17.32 -3.19
C CYS A 173 -2.48 17.93 -4.45
N MET A 174 -1.14 17.92 -4.58
CA MET A 174 -0.44 18.41 -5.77
C MET A 174 -0.83 17.63 -7.03
N GLU A 175 -0.95 16.30 -6.91
CA GLU A 175 -1.39 15.45 -8.00
C GLU A 175 -2.82 15.79 -8.43
N LEU A 176 -3.72 15.95 -7.47
CA LEU A 176 -5.11 16.34 -7.72
C LEU A 176 -5.22 17.72 -8.38
N ILE A 177 -4.37 18.70 -8.01
CA ILE A 177 -4.30 20.02 -8.67
C ILE A 177 -3.98 19.86 -10.17
N CYS A 178 -3.03 19.00 -10.50
CA CYS A 178 -2.63 18.79 -11.89
C CYS A 178 -3.74 18.09 -12.71
N GLU A 179 -4.48 17.18 -12.11
CA GLU A 179 -5.48 16.36 -12.78
C GLU A 179 -6.87 16.98 -12.80
N TYR A 180 -7.27 17.72 -11.77
CA TYR A 180 -8.58 18.35 -11.64
C TYR A 180 -8.51 19.88 -11.73
N LYS A 181 -8.28 20.38 -12.95
CA LYS A 181 -8.03 21.81 -13.24
C LYS A 181 -9.12 22.75 -12.76
N GLU A 182 -10.38 22.30 -12.76
CA GLU A 182 -11.53 23.10 -12.31
C GLU A 182 -11.47 23.44 -10.81
N LYS A 183 -10.74 22.65 -10.03
CA LYS A 183 -10.55 22.83 -8.58
C LYS A 183 -9.10 23.20 -8.22
N ALA A 184 -8.23 23.34 -9.20
CA ALA A 184 -6.80 23.53 -9.00
C ALA A 184 -6.48 24.78 -8.15
N GLU A 185 -7.11 25.92 -8.45
CA GLU A 185 -6.86 27.16 -7.69
C GLU A 185 -7.29 27.06 -6.22
N GLU A 186 -8.44 26.41 -5.96
CA GLU A 186 -8.94 26.20 -4.60
C GLU A 186 -8.00 25.30 -3.80
N LEU A 187 -7.59 24.18 -4.39
CA LEU A 187 -6.64 23.23 -3.79
C LEU A 187 -5.28 23.87 -3.54
N TRP A 188 -4.78 24.63 -4.53
CA TRP A 188 -3.51 25.35 -4.40
C TRP A 188 -3.56 26.41 -3.31
N LYS A 189 -4.65 27.17 -3.20
CA LYS A 189 -4.84 28.15 -2.14
C LYS A 189 -4.71 27.52 -0.74
N TRP A 190 -5.20 26.30 -0.57
CA TRP A 190 -5.03 25.57 0.68
C TRP A 190 -3.59 25.08 0.88
N ALA A 191 -2.97 24.51 -0.15
CA ALA A 191 -1.66 23.85 -0.03
C ALA A 191 -0.47 24.84 -0.01
N ARG A 192 -0.58 25.95 -0.74
CA ARG A 192 0.50 26.93 -0.97
C ARG A 192 1.24 27.38 0.30
N PRO A 193 0.56 27.76 1.39
CA PRO A 193 1.25 28.17 2.63
C PRO A 193 2.19 27.08 3.17
N PHE A 194 1.75 25.82 3.13
CA PHE A 194 2.54 24.69 3.60
C PHE A 194 3.73 24.39 2.68
N ILE A 195 3.55 24.55 1.37
CA ILE A 195 4.63 24.36 0.41
C ILE A 195 5.69 25.46 0.57
N ILE A 196 5.30 26.72 0.74
CA ILE A 196 6.23 27.82 0.99
C ILE A 196 7.06 27.56 2.26
N GLU A 197 6.42 27.20 3.34
CA GLU A 197 7.08 26.93 4.62
C GLU A 197 8.10 25.79 4.52
N ARG A 198 7.83 24.80 3.67
CA ARG A 198 8.67 23.61 3.50
C ARG A 198 9.68 23.70 2.36
N ALA A 199 9.66 24.76 1.56
CA ALA A 199 10.39 24.85 0.29
C ALA A 199 11.89 24.52 0.42
N GLY A 200 12.53 24.81 1.57
CA GLY A 200 13.95 24.48 1.81
C GLY A 200 14.21 23.04 2.26
N ASN A 201 13.18 22.25 2.60
CA ASN A 201 13.32 20.95 3.28
C ASN A 201 12.28 19.92 2.87
N MET A 202 11.86 19.89 1.62
CA MET A 202 10.97 18.87 1.07
C MET A 202 11.73 17.68 0.51
N PHE A 203 11.06 16.54 0.35
CA PHE A 203 11.58 15.41 -0.41
C PHE A 203 11.42 15.64 -1.93
N GLY A 204 12.32 15.03 -2.72
CA GLY A 204 12.40 15.29 -4.16
C GLY A 204 11.11 15.04 -4.94
N ASN A 205 10.25 14.10 -4.50
CA ASN A 205 8.96 13.85 -5.13
C ASN A 205 7.97 14.99 -4.88
N LEU A 206 7.90 15.50 -3.65
CA LEU A 206 7.05 16.64 -3.31
C LEU A 206 7.49 17.91 -4.06
N TYR A 207 8.81 18.16 -4.21
CA TYR A 207 9.29 19.25 -5.08
C TYR A 207 8.74 19.17 -6.50
N LYS A 208 8.91 17.98 -7.14
CA LYS A 208 8.46 17.78 -8.53
C LYS A 208 6.97 18.05 -8.70
N LYS A 209 6.16 17.46 -7.82
CA LYS A 209 4.71 17.63 -7.86
C LYS A 209 4.29 19.06 -7.56
N SER A 210 4.96 19.74 -6.61
CA SER A 210 4.66 21.14 -6.27
C SER A 210 5.02 22.13 -7.38
N ILE A 211 6.10 21.89 -8.10
CA ILE A 211 6.45 22.70 -9.29
C ILE A 211 5.34 22.58 -10.34
N LEU A 212 4.95 21.34 -10.69
CA LEU A 212 3.89 21.11 -11.68
C LEU A 212 2.54 21.72 -11.25
N ALA A 213 2.20 21.58 -9.97
CA ALA A 213 0.97 22.18 -9.43
C ALA A 213 0.98 23.71 -9.51
N ALA A 214 2.11 24.36 -9.12
CA ALA A 214 2.27 25.82 -9.23
C ALA A 214 2.19 26.30 -10.69
N GLU A 215 2.81 25.57 -11.62
CA GLU A 215 2.72 25.85 -13.05
C GLU A 215 1.27 25.69 -13.56
N THR A 216 0.54 24.69 -13.09
CA THR A 216 -0.85 24.44 -13.48
C THR A 216 -1.76 25.62 -13.14
N VAL A 217 -1.52 26.29 -12.01
CA VAL A 217 -2.29 27.47 -11.57
C VAL A 217 -1.61 28.81 -11.92
N ASN A 218 -0.52 28.79 -12.68
CA ASN A 218 0.28 29.98 -13.07
C ASN A 218 0.79 30.78 -11.85
N ASP A 219 1.21 30.12 -10.77
CA ASP A 219 1.81 30.79 -9.60
C ASP A 219 3.31 31.01 -9.82
N ASP A 220 3.77 32.24 -9.64
CA ASP A 220 5.17 32.66 -9.84
C ASP A 220 6.15 31.92 -8.90
N PHE A 221 5.64 31.31 -7.81
CA PHE A 221 6.44 30.55 -6.87
C PHE A 221 7.05 29.28 -7.48
N SER A 222 6.59 28.85 -8.65
CA SER A 222 7.16 27.71 -9.40
C SER A 222 8.66 27.86 -9.67
N GLY A 223 9.12 29.09 -9.96
CA GLY A 223 10.53 29.43 -10.18
C GLY A 223 11.38 29.20 -8.92
N GLU A 224 10.91 29.64 -7.75
CA GLU A 224 11.60 29.46 -6.48
C GLU A 224 11.63 27.97 -6.11
N LEU A 225 10.52 27.25 -6.27
CA LEU A 225 10.46 25.79 -6.04
C LEU A 225 11.47 25.03 -6.89
N ASN A 226 11.59 25.41 -8.17
CA ASN A 226 12.58 24.78 -9.04
C ASN A 226 14.01 25.07 -8.60
N TYR A 227 14.31 26.29 -8.19
CA TYR A 227 15.62 26.65 -7.63
C TYR A 227 15.93 25.80 -6.39
N GLN A 228 15.03 25.72 -5.43
CA GLN A 228 15.18 24.92 -4.20
C GLN A 228 15.35 23.43 -4.51
N TYR A 229 14.65 22.93 -5.52
CA TYR A 229 14.79 21.55 -5.97
C TYR A 229 16.18 21.26 -6.56
N GLN A 230 16.77 22.19 -7.34
CA GLN A 230 18.12 22.04 -7.85
C GLN A 230 19.16 22.05 -6.71
N GLU A 231 19.00 22.93 -5.72
CA GLU A 231 19.86 22.95 -4.54
C GLU A 231 19.73 21.67 -3.71
N TRP A 232 18.50 21.16 -3.56
CA TRP A 232 18.26 19.85 -2.91
C TRP A 232 18.98 18.72 -3.65
N LYS A 233 18.90 18.65 -4.98
CA LYS A 233 19.61 17.64 -5.78
C LYS A 233 21.13 17.68 -5.58
N LYS A 234 21.72 18.86 -5.61
CA LYS A 234 23.16 19.03 -5.34
C LYS A 234 23.55 18.50 -3.96
N ARG A 235 22.72 18.78 -2.94
CA ARG A 235 22.96 18.35 -1.55
C ARG A 235 22.88 16.83 -1.38
N VAL A 236 21.99 16.15 -2.10
CA VAL A 236 21.82 14.69 -2.02
C VAL A 236 22.64 13.92 -3.07
N GLY A 237 23.35 14.60 -3.94
CA GLY A 237 24.30 14.00 -4.90
C GLY A 237 23.64 13.36 -6.12
N ILE A 238 22.50 13.91 -6.60
CA ILE A 238 21.76 13.46 -7.80
C ILE A 238 21.51 14.58 -8.78
#